data_d14a19690089d88acf6805bb55495383
#
_entry.id   d14a19690089d88acf6805bb55495383
#
_cell.length_a   1.000
_cell.length_b   1.000
_cell.length_c   1.000
_cell.angle_alpha   90.00
_cell.angle_beta   90.00
_cell.angle_gamma   90.00
#
_symmetry.space_group_name_H-M   'P 1'
#
loop_
_entity.id
_entity.type
_entity.pdbx_description
1 polymer ?
#
loop_
_entity_poly.entity_id
_entity_poly.type
_entity_poly.pdbx_seq_one_letter_code
_entity_poly.pdbx_strand_id
1 'polypeptide(L)'
;TLILRDNDEVIVQKIGFRKIEVKEGVLLLNGHSIKFKGVNRHDSDPKTGYTISYAQALTDLKLMKQHNINAIRTAHYPNAPWFSELCDKLGFYLISESDVESHGASMLTVRQPEPSILLNHENDLETARIRQETIDNFCYFARDPQFKQAILDRQKANIERDKNRTSVLIW
;
A
#
# COMPACT_ATOMS: atom_id res chain seq x y z
N THR A 1 -15.91 -19.08 8.09
CA THR A 1 -17.04 -18.14 8.01
C THR A 1 -17.52 -17.83 9.42
N LEU A 2 -17.60 -16.56 9.77
CA LEU A 2 -18.25 -16.09 10.98
C LEU A 2 -19.70 -15.70 10.62
N ILE A 3 -20.65 -16.11 11.44
CA ILE A 3 -22.06 -15.75 11.29
C ILE A 3 -22.49 -15.07 12.58
N LEU A 4 -22.84 -13.80 12.49
CA LEU A 4 -23.43 -13.03 13.57
C LEU A 4 -24.94 -12.98 13.35
N ARG A 5 -25.70 -13.23 14.40
CA ARG A 5 -27.17 -13.18 14.36
C ARG A 5 -27.64 -12.29 15.50
N ASP A 6 -28.50 -11.35 15.15
CA ASP A 6 -29.24 -10.53 16.12
C ASP A 6 -30.68 -10.38 15.62
N ASN A 7 -31.61 -11.02 16.36
CA ASN A 7 -33.00 -11.12 15.95
C ASN A 7 -33.18 -11.56 14.48
N ASP A 8 -33.65 -10.65 13.64
CA ASP A 8 -33.92 -10.90 12.22
C ASP A 8 -32.72 -10.56 11.31
N GLU A 9 -31.64 -10.01 11.88
CA GLU A 9 -30.44 -9.67 11.12
C GLU A 9 -29.42 -10.81 11.15
N VAL A 10 -28.86 -11.12 9.99
CA VAL A 10 -27.78 -12.11 9.84
C VAL A 10 -26.63 -11.49 9.05
N ILE A 11 -25.48 -11.34 9.70
CA ILE A 11 -24.25 -10.89 9.07
C ILE A 11 -23.32 -12.09 8.85
N VAL A 12 -22.95 -12.31 7.60
CA VAL A 12 -22.04 -13.40 7.22
C VAL A 12 -20.71 -12.80 6.80
N GLN A 13 -19.65 -13.12 7.53
CA GLN A 13 -18.30 -12.62 7.29
C GLN A 13 -17.33 -13.76 6.99
N LYS A 14 -16.61 -13.67 5.87
CA LYS A 14 -15.44 -14.51 5.63
C LYS A 14 -14.28 -13.98 6.46
N ILE A 15 -13.71 -14.85 7.27
CA ILE A 15 -12.52 -14.54 8.09
C ILE A 15 -11.46 -15.62 7.88
N GLY A 16 -10.22 -15.26 8.15
CA GLY A 16 -9.12 -16.21 8.18
C GLY A 16 -8.13 -15.83 9.29
N PHE A 17 -7.24 -16.77 9.60
CA PHE A 17 -6.20 -16.60 10.59
C PHE A 17 -4.85 -16.70 9.92
N ARG A 18 -3.91 -15.86 10.35
CA ARG A 18 -2.53 -15.88 9.88
C ARG A 18 -1.58 -15.52 11.00
N LYS A 19 -0.39 -16.06 10.93
CA LYS A 19 0.75 -15.64 11.76
C LYS A 19 1.85 -15.16 10.84
N ILE A 20 2.30 -13.92 11.06
CA ILE A 20 3.39 -13.29 10.32
C ILE A 20 4.56 -13.12 11.27
N GLU A 21 5.73 -13.56 10.85
CA GLU A 21 6.97 -13.48 11.63
C GLU A 21 8.12 -13.10 10.71
N VAL A 22 9.09 -12.39 11.27
CA VAL A 22 10.39 -12.18 10.62
C VAL A 22 11.44 -12.88 11.49
N LYS A 23 12.10 -13.89 10.93
CA LYS A 23 13.18 -14.61 11.60
C LYS A 23 14.41 -14.61 10.73
N GLU A 24 15.53 -14.18 11.29
CA GLU A 24 16.84 -14.12 10.60
C GLU A 24 16.74 -13.40 9.21
N GLY A 25 15.95 -12.31 9.15
CA GLY A 25 15.72 -11.55 7.93
C GLY A 25 14.77 -12.19 6.92
N VAL A 26 14.15 -13.33 7.25
CA VAL A 26 13.19 -14.04 6.38
C VAL A 26 11.77 -13.82 6.88
N LEU A 27 10.88 -13.40 5.96
CA LEU A 27 9.45 -13.27 6.22
C LEU A 27 8.78 -14.65 6.18
N LEU A 28 8.07 -14.97 7.25
CA LEU A 28 7.35 -16.24 7.39
C LEU A 28 5.84 -15.98 7.49
N LEU A 29 5.06 -16.76 6.77
CA LEU A 29 3.61 -16.84 6.91
C LEU A 29 3.24 -18.23 7.40
N ASN A 30 2.62 -18.33 8.57
CA ASN A 30 2.27 -19.59 9.22
C ASN A 30 3.47 -20.56 9.34
N GLY A 31 4.66 -20.00 9.61
CA GLY A 31 5.90 -20.77 9.76
C GLY A 31 6.62 -21.11 8.46
N HIS A 32 6.07 -20.81 7.30
CA HIS A 32 6.69 -21.06 6.00
C HIS A 32 7.25 -19.77 5.40
N SER A 33 8.46 -19.83 4.83
CA SER A 33 9.05 -18.68 4.15
C SER A 33 8.25 -18.33 2.91
N ILE A 34 8.02 -17.05 2.70
CA ILE A 34 7.33 -16.54 1.52
C ILE A 34 8.20 -15.53 0.78
N LYS A 35 7.96 -15.41 -0.52
CA LYS A 35 8.58 -14.40 -1.38
C LYS A 35 7.51 -13.69 -2.17
N PHE A 36 7.51 -12.37 -2.13
CA PHE A 36 6.62 -11.55 -2.95
C PHE A 36 7.09 -11.55 -4.40
N LYS A 37 6.26 -12.07 -5.29
CA LYS A 37 6.33 -11.91 -6.75
C LYS A 37 5.19 -10.96 -7.11
N GLY A 38 5.40 -9.67 -6.88
CA GLY A 38 4.34 -8.68 -6.80
C GLY A 38 4.47 -7.54 -7.78
N VAL A 39 3.41 -6.75 -7.83
CA VAL A 39 3.30 -5.52 -8.61
C VAL A 39 2.76 -4.40 -7.73
N ASN A 40 3.14 -3.16 -8.09
CA ASN A 40 2.44 -1.97 -7.61
C ASN A 40 1.20 -1.77 -8.48
N ARG A 41 0.06 -1.50 -7.86
CA ARG A 41 -1.21 -1.35 -8.58
C ARG A 41 -1.89 -0.05 -8.20
N HIS A 42 -2.25 0.71 -9.21
CA HIS A 42 -3.17 1.84 -9.09
C HIS A 42 -4.59 1.42 -9.53
N ASP A 43 -5.61 2.06 -8.94
CA ASP A 43 -6.94 2.05 -9.52
C ASP A 43 -6.93 2.97 -10.74
N SER A 44 -6.92 2.38 -11.93
CA SER A 44 -6.78 3.13 -13.17
C SER A 44 -7.43 2.38 -14.34
N ASP A 45 -8.22 3.09 -15.13
CA ASP A 45 -8.87 2.60 -16.32
C ASP A 45 -8.88 3.69 -17.40
N PRO A 46 -8.62 3.36 -18.68
CA PRO A 46 -8.52 4.36 -19.73
C PRO A 46 -9.83 5.09 -20.04
N LYS A 47 -10.98 4.57 -19.60
CA LYS A 47 -12.31 5.16 -19.83
C LYS A 47 -12.87 5.83 -18.58
N THR A 48 -12.65 5.24 -17.41
CA THR A 48 -13.28 5.67 -16.15
C THR A 48 -12.30 6.37 -15.19
N GLY A 49 -11.02 6.50 -15.58
CA GLY A 49 -9.99 7.14 -14.76
C GLY A 49 -9.69 6.34 -13.49
N TYR A 50 -9.71 7.00 -12.35
CA TYR A 50 -9.44 6.37 -11.05
C TYR A 50 -10.63 5.61 -10.45
N THR A 51 -11.79 5.64 -11.10
CA THR A 51 -12.97 4.90 -10.67
C THR A 51 -13.04 3.57 -11.39
N ILE A 52 -12.78 2.48 -10.69
CA ILE A 52 -12.85 1.14 -11.25
C ILE A 52 -14.00 0.35 -10.64
N SER A 53 -14.57 -0.55 -11.45
CA SER A 53 -15.60 -1.48 -11.01
C SER A 53 -15.00 -2.76 -10.42
N TYR A 54 -15.82 -3.49 -9.67
CA TYR A 54 -15.49 -4.83 -9.20
C TYR A 54 -15.06 -5.77 -10.34
N ALA A 55 -15.76 -5.69 -11.49
CA ALA A 55 -15.47 -6.54 -12.66
C ALA A 55 -14.10 -6.25 -13.27
N GLN A 56 -13.71 -4.97 -13.35
CA GLN A 56 -12.38 -4.57 -13.82
C GLN A 56 -11.28 -5.08 -12.89
N ALA A 57 -11.42 -4.86 -11.58
CA ALA A 57 -10.47 -5.37 -10.60
C ALA A 57 -10.36 -6.89 -10.62
N LEU A 58 -11.49 -7.61 -10.77
CA LEU A 58 -11.47 -9.06 -10.89
C LEU A 58 -10.74 -9.53 -12.16
N THR A 59 -10.85 -8.78 -13.26
CA THR A 59 -10.11 -9.06 -14.50
C THR A 59 -8.61 -8.88 -14.29
N ASP A 60 -8.19 -7.77 -13.68
CA ASP A 60 -6.79 -7.51 -13.33
C ASP A 60 -6.22 -8.66 -12.48
N LEU A 61 -6.92 -9.02 -11.41
CA LEU A 61 -6.48 -10.07 -10.49
C LEU A 61 -6.37 -11.44 -11.15
N LYS A 62 -7.31 -11.79 -12.03
CA LYS A 62 -7.22 -13.03 -12.81
C LYS A 62 -6.01 -13.04 -13.74
N LEU A 63 -5.77 -11.92 -14.44
CA LEU A 63 -4.60 -11.77 -15.30
C LEU A 63 -3.30 -11.90 -14.50
N MET A 64 -3.20 -11.24 -13.36
CA MET A 64 -2.05 -11.36 -12.46
C MET A 64 -1.81 -12.81 -12.03
N LYS A 65 -2.86 -13.57 -11.70
CA LYS A 65 -2.73 -15.00 -11.37
C LYS A 65 -2.20 -15.83 -12.54
N GLN A 66 -2.67 -15.57 -13.75
CA GLN A 66 -2.17 -16.23 -14.96
C GLN A 66 -0.67 -16.01 -15.19
N HIS A 67 -0.15 -14.88 -14.72
CA HIS A 67 1.28 -14.53 -14.77
C HIS A 67 2.06 -14.84 -13.49
N ASN A 68 1.51 -15.69 -12.61
CA ASN A 68 2.15 -16.13 -11.36
C ASN A 68 2.49 -14.99 -10.39
N ILE A 69 1.76 -13.88 -10.44
CA ILE A 69 1.86 -12.81 -9.46
C ILE A 69 1.11 -13.24 -8.20
N ASN A 70 1.76 -13.12 -7.04
CA ASN A 70 1.20 -13.54 -5.75
C ASN A 70 1.02 -12.38 -4.76
N ALA A 71 1.53 -11.19 -5.07
CA ALA A 71 1.50 -10.05 -4.17
C ALA A 71 1.13 -8.75 -4.89
N ILE A 72 0.47 -7.85 -4.19
CA ILE A 72 0.06 -6.55 -4.70
C ILE A 72 0.35 -5.51 -3.63
N ARG A 73 1.01 -4.41 -4.03
CA ARG A 73 1.07 -3.20 -3.24
C ARG A 73 0.02 -2.22 -3.74
N THR A 74 -0.86 -1.77 -2.85
CA THR A 74 -1.90 -0.79 -3.20
C THR A 74 -1.27 0.61 -3.25
N ALA A 75 -0.61 0.91 -4.35
CA ALA A 75 0.11 2.16 -4.54
C ALA A 75 -0.84 3.27 -5.03
N HIS A 76 -0.93 4.39 -4.37
CA HIS A 76 -0.33 4.79 -3.09
C HIS A 76 -1.45 5.21 -2.13
N TYR A 77 -2.51 4.41 -2.03
CA TYR A 77 -3.74 4.67 -1.28
C TYR A 77 -4.52 3.37 -1.05
N PRO A 78 -5.42 3.33 -0.06
CA PRO A 78 -6.29 2.18 0.13
C PRO A 78 -7.24 2.02 -1.05
N ASN A 79 -7.28 0.83 -1.65
CA ASN A 79 -8.28 0.50 -2.66
C ASN A 79 -9.68 0.36 -2.05
N ALA A 80 -10.69 0.15 -2.89
CA ALA A 80 -12.07 -0.09 -2.43
C ALA A 80 -12.12 -1.27 -1.43
N PRO A 81 -13.02 -1.25 -0.40
CA PRO A 81 -13.06 -2.28 0.64
C PRO A 81 -13.24 -3.71 0.11
N TRP A 82 -13.96 -3.88 -0.99
CA TRP A 82 -14.14 -5.18 -1.65
C TRP A 82 -12.89 -5.70 -2.37
N PHE A 83 -11.87 -4.85 -2.58
CA PHE A 83 -10.63 -5.27 -3.25
C PHE A 83 -9.80 -6.21 -2.35
N SER A 84 -9.63 -5.88 -1.07
CA SER A 84 -8.97 -6.76 -0.11
C SER A 84 -9.72 -8.09 0.07
N GLU A 85 -11.06 -8.06 -0.03
CA GLU A 85 -11.88 -9.27 -0.05
C GLU A 85 -11.65 -10.14 -1.29
N LEU A 86 -11.50 -9.54 -2.46
CA LEU A 86 -11.09 -10.24 -3.67
C LEU A 86 -9.71 -10.88 -3.52
N CYS A 87 -8.77 -10.17 -2.91
CA CYS A 87 -7.44 -10.69 -2.63
C CYS A 87 -7.47 -11.88 -1.67
N ASP A 88 -8.32 -11.84 -0.62
CA ASP A 88 -8.57 -13.00 0.25
C ASP A 88 -9.09 -14.21 -0.54
N LYS A 89 -10.08 -13.98 -1.42
CA LYS A 89 -10.70 -15.05 -2.23
C LYS A 89 -9.75 -15.68 -3.24
N LEU A 90 -8.89 -14.86 -3.83
CA LEU A 90 -7.98 -15.28 -4.91
C LEU A 90 -6.58 -15.66 -4.41
N GLY A 91 -6.30 -15.48 -3.12
CA GLY A 91 -5.02 -15.84 -2.50
C GLY A 91 -3.88 -14.93 -2.93
N PHE A 92 -4.06 -13.62 -2.85
CA PHE A 92 -2.98 -12.63 -2.98
C PHE A 92 -2.47 -12.21 -1.61
N TYR A 93 -1.20 -11.86 -1.53
CA TYR A 93 -0.63 -11.10 -0.43
C TYR A 93 -0.78 -9.61 -0.71
N LEU A 94 -1.26 -8.84 0.28
CA LEU A 94 -1.39 -7.41 0.17
C LEU A 94 -0.36 -6.69 1.05
N ILE A 95 0.26 -5.68 0.45
CA ILE A 95 0.94 -4.58 1.13
C ILE A 95 -0.01 -3.39 1.00
N SER A 96 -0.70 -3.08 2.09
CA SER A 96 -1.76 -2.07 2.11
C SER A 96 -1.18 -0.71 2.47
N GLU A 97 -1.27 0.26 1.57
CA GLU A 97 -0.84 1.63 1.85
C GLU A 97 -2.00 2.48 2.32
N SER A 98 -1.72 3.32 3.30
CA SER A 98 -2.62 4.40 3.68
C SER A 98 -2.45 5.60 2.75
N ASP A 99 -3.44 6.47 2.72
CA ASP A 99 -3.46 7.68 1.89
C ASP A 99 -2.53 8.76 2.49
N VAL A 100 -1.22 8.57 2.34
CA VAL A 100 -0.16 9.43 2.88
C VAL A 100 0.91 9.74 1.81
N GLU A 101 0.57 9.66 0.54
CA GLU A 101 1.48 10.01 -0.55
C GLU A 101 1.79 11.50 -0.56
N SER A 102 3.06 11.86 -0.51
CA SER A 102 3.52 13.24 -0.31
C SER A 102 4.37 13.81 -1.45
N HIS A 103 4.53 13.11 -2.57
CA HIS A 103 5.30 13.60 -3.72
C HIS A 103 4.85 14.98 -4.21
N GLY A 104 3.54 15.23 -4.25
CA GLY A 104 3.00 16.52 -4.67
C GLY A 104 3.51 17.70 -3.84
N ALA A 105 3.66 17.51 -2.53
CA ALA A 105 4.17 18.57 -1.65
C ALA A 105 5.64 18.87 -1.91
N SER A 106 6.46 17.86 -2.14
CA SER A 106 7.87 18.06 -2.46
C SER A 106 8.07 18.78 -3.80
N MET A 107 7.15 18.57 -4.75
CA MET A 107 7.20 19.23 -6.06
C MET A 107 6.77 20.69 -6.03
N LEU A 108 5.91 21.06 -5.07
CA LEU A 108 5.40 22.43 -4.96
C LEU A 108 6.37 23.38 -4.27
N THR A 109 7.29 22.88 -3.48
CA THR A 109 8.13 23.68 -2.58
C THR A 109 9.56 23.86 -3.07
N VAL A 110 9.98 23.18 -4.13
CA VAL A 110 11.38 23.16 -4.57
C VAL A 110 11.54 23.26 -6.07
N ARG A 111 12.53 24.04 -6.48
CA ARG A 111 13.12 23.93 -7.80
C ARG A 111 13.68 22.51 -7.93
N GLN A 112 13.03 21.68 -8.78
CA GLN A 112 13.46 20.30 -8.98
C GLN A 112 14.93 20.28 -9.39
N PRO A 113 15.81 19.62 -8.62
CA PRO A 113 17.16 19.41 -9.10
C PRO A 113 17.10 18.53 -10.35
N GLU A 114 17.98 18.79 -11.30
CA GLU A 114 18.14 17.91 -12.46
C GLU A 114 18.34 16.46 -11.96
N PRO A 115 17.66 15.47 -12.54
CA PRO A 115 17.79 14.07 -12.11
C PRO A 115 19.23 13.57 -12.04
N SER A 116 20.11 14.13 -12.88
CA SER A 116 21.56 13.88 -12.87
C SER A 116 22.22 14.23 -11.53
N ILE A 117 21.75 15.26 -10.82
CA ILE A 117 22.32 15.69 -9.52
C ILE A 117 22.01 14.65 -8.43
N LEU A 118 20.83 14.04 -8.47
CA LEU A 118 20.43 13.00 -7.51
C LEU A 118 21.20 11.69 -7.72
N LEU A 119 21.65 11.44 -8.95
CA LEU A 119 22.34 10.21 -9.35
C LEU A 119 23.87 10.37 -9.37
N ASN A 120 24.40 11.60 -9.41
CA ASN A 120 25.84 11.85 -9.40
C ASN A 120 26.41 11.62 -8.00
N HIS A 121 27.50 10.87 -7.97
CA HIS A 121 28.28 10.60 -6.76
C HIS A 121 29.37 11.66 -6.51
N GLU A 122 29.30 12.79 -7.14
CA GLU A 122 30.26 13.88 -6.91
C GLU A 122 30.07 14.44 -5.50
N ASN A 123 31.14 14.41 -4.74
CA ASN A 123 31.21 14.84 -3.33
C ASN A 123 31.51 16.32 -3.17
N ASP A 124 31.01 17.18 -4.07
CA ASP A 124 31.14 18.62 -3.86
C ASP A 124 30.06 19.15 -2.88
N LEU A 125 30.36 20.27 -2.25
CA LEU A 125 29.51 20.88 -1.22
C LEU A 125 28.15 21.33 -1.78
N GLU A 126 28.07 21.77 -3.03
CA GLU A 126 26.83 22.21 -3.66
C GLU A 126 25.89 21.02 -3.93
N THR A 127 26.43 19.91 -4.45
CA THR A 127 25.67 18.67 -4.64
C THR A 127 25.15 18.13 -3.31
N ALA A 128 25.96 18.19 -2.25
CA ALA A 128 25.54 17.77 -0.91
C ALA A 128 24.41 18.66 -0.37
N ARG A 129 24.47 19.97 -0.58
CA ARG A 129 23.43 20.93 -0.18
C ARG A 129 22.12 20.67 -0.91
N ILE A 130 22.15 20.52 -2.23
CA ILE A 130 20.95 20.23 -3.05
C ILE A 130 20.30 18.91 -2.64
N ARG A 131 21.10 17.88 -2.38
CA ARG A 131 20.59 16.59 -1.86
C ARG A 131 19.89 16.78 -0.51
N GLN A 132 20.49 17.53 0.41
CA GLN A 132 19.90 17.76 1.72
C GLN A 132 18.59 18.54 1.63
N GLU A 133 18.55 19.61 0.85
CA GLU A 133 17.32 20.36 0.58
C GLU A 133 16.23 19.47 -0.04
N THR A 134 16.59 18.61 -0.97
CA THR A 134 15.66 17.65 -1.57
C THR A 134 15.09 16.69 -0.52
N ILE A 135 15.96 16.10 0.31
CA ILE A 135 15.54 15.19 1.41
C ILE A 135 14.62 15.93 2.39
N ASP A 136 14.96 17.15 2.77
CA ASP A 136 14.17 17.93 3.72
C ASP A 136 12.77 18.23 3.19
N ASN A 137 12.64 18.48 1.90
CA ASN A 137 11.36 18.71 1.26
C ASN A 137 10.53 17.43 1.09
N PHE A 138 11.15 16.29 0.74
CA PHE A 138 10.46 15.00 0.74
C PHE A 138 9.96 14.60 2.11
N CYS A 139 10.68 15.00 3.16
CA CYS A 139 10.32 14.70 4.55
C CYS A 139 9.38 15.75 5.17
N TYR A 140 8.93 16.76 4.44
CA TYR A 140 8.16 17.88 4.97
C TYR A 140 6.97 17.43 5.84
N PHE A 141 6.08 16.60 5.30
CA PHE A 141 4.93 16.11 6.07
C PHE A 141 5.30 15.25 7.27
N ALA A 142 6.37 14.47 7.17
CA ALA A 142 6.80 13.61 8.27
C ALA A 142 7.46 14.41 9.40
N ARG A 143 8.04 15.58 9.10
CA ARG A 143 8.73 16.43 10.06
C ARG A 143 7.84 17.49 10.69
N ASP A 144 6.79 17.91 10.01
CA ASP A 144 5.87 18.94 10.52
C ASP A 144 4.86 18.31 11.50
N PRO A 145 4.91 18.71 12.79
CA PRO A 145 4.01 18.18 13.81
C PRO A 145 2.52 18.36 13.49
N GLN A 146 2.16 19.35 12.66
CA GLN A 146 0.77 19.59 12.27
C GLN A 146 0.18 18.44 11.45
N PHE A 147 1.00 17.71 10.67
CA PHE A 147 0.54 16.57 9.88
C PHE A 147 0.52 15.24 10.64
N LYS A 148 1.18 15.17 11.82
CA LYS A 148 1.29 13.94 12.58
C LYS A 148 -0.08 13.27 12.83
N GLN A 149 -1.05 14.05 13.32
CA GLN A 149 -2.37 13.50 13.63
C GLN A 149 -3.09 13.02 12.38
N ALA A 150 -3.02 13.76 11.27
CA ALA A 150 -3.62 13.38 10.01
C ALA A 150 -3.02 12.10 9.43
N ILE A 151 -1.70 11.91 9.53
CA ILE A 151 -1.01 10.69 9.10
C ILE A 151 -1.45 9.50 9.95
N LEU A 152 -1.46 9.66 11.28
CA LEU A 152 -1.87 8.61 12.21
C LEU A 152 -3.33 8.20 11.99
N ASP A 153 -4.22 9.16 11.76
CA ASP A 153 -5.63 8.92 11.52
C ASP A 153 -5.87 8.10 10.24
N ARG A 154 -5.21 8.46 9.15
CA ARG A 154 -5.27 7.70 7.89
C ARG A 154 -4.76 6.27 8.04
N GLN A 155 -3.63 6.11 8.72
CA GLN A 155 -3.07 4.78 8.96
C GLN A 155 -3.99 3.95 9.85
N LYS A 156 -4.53 4.54 10.92
CA LYS A 156 -5.49 3.88 11.81
C LYS A 156 -6.76 3.47 11.06
N ALA A 157 -7.32 4.36 10.26
CA ALA A 157 -8.52 4.06 9.47
C ALA A 157 -8.28 2.89 8.48
N ASN A 158 -7.12 2.86 7.81
CA ASN A 158 -6.74 1.77 6.92
C ASN A 158 -6.65 0.43 7.66
N ILE A 159 -5.99 0.41 8.81
CA ILE A 159 -5.85 -0.78 9.66
C ILE A 159 -7.23 -1.24 10.17
N GLU A 160 -8.02 -0.34 10.77
CA GLU A 160 -9.33 -0.68 11.35
C GLU A 160 -10.28 -1.27 10.30
N ARG A 161 -10.22 -0.75 9.07
CA ARG A 161 -11.05 -1.24 7.97
C ARG A 161 -10.68 -2.68 7.57
N ASP A 162 -9.40 -2.98 7.44
CA ASP A 162 -8.92 -4.21 6.80
C ASP A 162 -8.18 -5.18 7.75
N LYS A 163 -8.13 -4.91 9.07
CA LYS A 163 -7.43 -5.76 10.05
C LYS A 163 -7.85 -7.24 10.05
N ASN A 164 -9.08 -7.53 9.63
CA ASN A 164 -9.61 -8.88 9.54
C ASN A 164 -9.40 -9.55 8.16
N ARG A 165 -8.74 -8.86 7.22
CA ARG A 165 -8.40 -9.40 5.90
C ARG A 165 -7.12 -10.20 5.97
N THR A 166 -7.21 -11.49 5.65
CA THR A 166 -6.06 -12.42 5.70
C THR A 166 -5.00 -12.14 4.66
N SER A 167 -5.39 -11.56 3.53
CA SER A 167 -4.49 -11.14 2.46
C SER A 167 -3.53 -10.04 2.88
N VAL A 168 -3.94 -9.14 3.79
CA VAL A 168 -3.09 -8.02 4.21
C VAL A 168 -2.00 -8.53 5.14
N LEU A 169 -0.75 -8.50 4.68
CA LEU A 169 0.42 -8.94 5.43
C LEU A 169 1.26 -7.79 5.97
N ILE A 170 1.24 -6.66 5.29
CA ILE A 170 2.04 -5.47 5.63
C ILE A 170 1.14 -4.23 5.50
N TRP A 171 1.33 -3.30 6.44
CA TRP A 171 0.67 -2.00 6.47
C TRP A 171 1.68 -0.87 6.26
#